data_5ca89cdd48f6257052a0809ce35ffcb9
#
_entry.id   5ca89cdd48f6257052a0809ce35ffcb9
#
_cell.length_a   1.000
_cell.length_b   1.000
_cell.length_c   1.000
_cell.angle_alpha   90.00
_cell.angle_beta   90.00
_cell.angle_gamma   90.00
#
_symmetry.space_group_name_H-M   'P 1'
#
loop_
_entity.id
_entity.type
_entity.pdbx_description
1 polymer ?
#
loop_
_entity_poly.entity_id
_entity_poly.type
_entity_poly.pdbx_seq_one_letter_code
_entity_poly.pdbx_strand_id
1 'polypeptide(L)'
;HLMYIFIALSMTKNVTFCFDFGSPYSYLAYNNLNSIREAGGEVTIMPVLLGGIFKATGNQPPATVQKKGEYMFKDINRWSKKLDIPFKMNPYFPILTVPHMRGAVLAQRENILEKYMQVMFEAIWVKAMNLNDQEILTNIAEKSGIDPNQFAEEISSDEIKNKLRENTEFAISKGAFGVPTYYLDDEMFWGIDSVKFLLDDLKK
;
A
#
# COMPACT_ATOMS: atom_id res chain seq x y z
N HIS A 1 -10.00 -26.11 -45.47
CA HIS A 1 -9.81 -24.76 -44.91
C HIS A 1 -9.55 -24.87 -43.40
N LEU A 2 -8.28 -24.96 -42.99
CA LEU A 2 -7.89 -24.80 -41.59
C LEU A 2 -7.96 -23.30 -41.25
N MET A 3 -8.94 -22.96 -40.46
CA MET A 3 -9.06 -21.66 -39.86
C MET A 3 -8.08 -21.62 -38.65
N TYR A 4 -6.93 -20.97 -38.80
CA TYR A 4 -6.00 -20.69 -37.70
C TYR A 4 -6.70 -19.70 -36.77
N ILE A 5 -7.21 -20.21 -35.64
CA ILE A 5 -7.60 -19.34 -34.53
C ILE A 5 -6.30 -18.87 -33.88
N PHE A 6 -5.87 -17.67 -34.20
CA PHE A 6 -4.87 -16.93 -33.42
C PHE A 6 -5.54 -16.58 -32.09
N ILE A 7 -5.35 -17.46 -31.08
CA ILE A 7 -5.53 -17.05 -29.68
C ILE A 7 -4.37 -16.13 -29.39
N ALA A 8 -4.58 -14.82 -29.51
CA ALA A 8 -3.67 -13.86 -28.93
C ALA A 8 -3.71 -14.12 -27.41
N LEU A 9 -2.71 -14.83 -26.89
CA LEU A 9 -2.42 -14.85 -25.47
C LEU A 9 -2.09 -13.40 -25.10
N SER A 10 -3.10 -12.67 -24.60
CA SER A 10 -2.88 -11.39 -23.94
C SER A 10 -1.93 -11.67 -22.78
N MET A 11 -0.66 -11.31 -22.95
CA MET A 11 0.31 -11.39 -21.85
C MET A 11 -0.17 -10.44 -20.77
N THR A 12 -0.60 -10.99 -19.63
CA THR A 12 -1.03 -10.19 -18.48
C THR A 12 0.13 -9.31 -18.02
N LYS A 13 -0.10 -8.01 -17.96
CA LYS A 13 0.92 -7.05 -17.52
C LYS A 13 0.94 -6.99 -16.01
N ASN A 14 2.14 -7.10 -15.42
CA ASN A 14 2.30 -7.01 -13.97
C ASN A 14 2.43 -5.55 -13.53
N VAL A 15 1.63 -5.18 -12.53
CA VAL A 15 1.68 -3.88 -11.85
C VAL A 15 2.17 -4.08 -10.43
N THR A 16 3.32 -3.53 -10.08
CA THR A 16 3.79 -3.51 -8.69
C THR A 16 3.16 -2.33 -7.95
N PHE A 17 2.51 -2.60 -6.83
CA PHE A 17 1.87 -1.61 -5.96
C PHE A 17 2.64 -1.47 -4.66
N CYS A 18 3.29 -0.31 -4.47
CA CYS A 18 4.01 0.05 -3.25
C CYS A 18 3.11 0.86 -2.30
N PHE A 19 3.03 0.44 -1.04
CA PHE A 19 2.17 1.06 -0.05
C PHE A 19 2.80 1.10 1.35
N ASP A 20 2.25 1.96 2.20
CA ASP A 20 2.46 2.00 3.65
C ASP A 20 1.13 2.34 4.33
N PHE A 21 0.80 1.64 5.42
CA PHE A 21 -0.45 1.83 6.16
C PHE A 21 -0.61 3.26 6.72
N GLY A 22 0.49 3.96 6.97
CA GLY A 22 0.49 5.35 7.45
C GLY A 22 0.04 6.37 6.40
N SER A 23 -0.11 5.96 5.14
CA SER A 23 -0.59 6.82 4.07
C SER A 23 -2.09 6.62 3.84
N PRO A 24 -2.93 7.64 4.08
CA PRO A 24 -4.35 7.55 3.77
C PRO A 24 -4.61 7.43 2.27
N TYR A 25 -3.73 7.96 1.42
CA TYR A 25 -3.81 7.74 -0.02
C TYR A 25 -3.49 6.29 -0.41
N SER A 26 -2.57 5.61 0.32
CA SER A 26 -2.35 4.16 0.13
C SER A 26 -3.60 3.34 0.46
N TYR A 27 -4.36 3.75 1.49
CA TYR A 27 -5.64 3.12 1.81
C TYR A 27 -6.67 3.25 0.68
N LEU A 28 -6.83 4.45 0.14
CA LEU A 28 -7.73 4.68 -1.00
C LEU A 28 -7.28 3.90 -2.24
N ALA A 29 -5.97 3.88 -2.51
CA ALA A 29 -5.37 3.14 -3.60
C ALA A 29 -5.59 1.64 -3.48
N TYR A 30 -5.39 1.07 -2.29
CA TYR A 30 -5.66 -0.34 -2.00
C TYR A 30 -7.10 -0.73 -2.33
N ASN A 31 -8.07 0.07 -1.90
CA ASN A 31 -9.49 -0.17 -2.17
C ASN A 31 -9.88 0.03 -3.64
N ASN A 32 -9.00 0.62 -4.45
CA ASN A 32 -9.20 0.83 -5.88
C ASN A 32 -8.38 -0.12 -6.77
N LEU A 33 -7.65 -1.09 -6.22
CA LEU A 33 -6.81 -2.02 -7.00
C LEU A 33 -7.60 -2.87 -8.00
N ASN A 34 -8.89 -3.09 -7.74
CA ASN A 34 -9.73 -3.83 -8.68
C ASN A 34 -9.85 -3.14 -10.04
N SER A 35 -9.78 -1.82 -10.12
CA SER A 35 -9.78 -1.11 -11.40
C SER A 35 -8.59 -1.51 -12.29
N ILE A 36 -7.44 -1.81 -11.69
CA ILE A 36 -6.24 -2.28 -12.39
C ILE A 36 -6.45 -3.73 -12.86
N ARG A 37 -6.99 -4.59 -12.00
CA ARG A 37 -7.29 -5.99 -12.33
C ARG A 37 -8.33 -6.11 -13.45
N GLU A 38 -9.39 -5.32 -13.39
CA GLU A 38 -10.44 -5.24 -14.43
C GLU A 38 -9.91 -4.73 -15.77
N ALA A 39 -8.86 -3.90 -15.75
CA ALA A 39 -8.17 -3.44 -16.97
C ALA A 39 -7.15 -4.48 -17.51
N GLY A 40 -7.07 -5.67 -16.92
CA GLY A 40 -6.19 -6.76 -17.36
C GLY A 40 -4.80 -6.75 -16.71
N GLY A 41 -4.57 -5.93 -15.68
CA GLY A 41 -3.34 -5.94 -14.89
C GLY A 41 -3.33 -7.03 -13.82
N GLU A 42 -2.19 -7.67 -13.62
CA GLU A 42 -1.90 -8.49 -12.44
C GLU A 42 -1.20 -7.62 -11.41
N VAL A 43 -1.69 -7.61 -10.16
CA VAL A 43 -1.15 -6.75 -9.11
C VAL A 43 -0.24 -7.53 -8.18
N THR A 44 1.03 -7.14 -8.13
CA THR A 44 1.99 -7.57 -7.10
C THR A 44 2.08 -6.49 -6.02
N ILE A 45 1.72 -6.84 -4.80
CA ILE A 45 1.73 -5.92 -3.67
C ILE A 45 3.10 -5.92 -3.02
N MET A 46 3.69 -4.74 -2.84
CA MET A 46 5.02 -4.56 -2.25
C MET A 46 4.94 -3.65 -1.02
N PRO A 47 4.98 -4.21 0.20
CA PRO A 47 5.12 -3.41 1.40
C PRO A 47 6.44 -2.64 1.41
N VAL A 48 6.39 -1.33 1.67
CA VAL A 48 7.56 -0.45 1.80
C VAL A 48 7.45 0.40 3.05
N LEU A 49 8.54 1.01 3.48
CA LEU A 49 8.54 1.93 4.62
C LEU A 49 8.61 3.38 4.13
N LEU A 50 7.50 4.10 4.25
CA LEU A 50 7.39 5.50 3.82
C LEU A 50 8.41 6.42 4.51
N GLY A 51 8.64 6.23 5.81
CA GLY A 51 9.67 6.96 6.53
C GLY A 51 11.08 6.74 5.98
N GLY A 52 11.38 5.54 5.49
CA GLY A 52 12.63 5.22 4.80
C GLY A 52 12.76 5.95 3.47
N ILE A 53 11.68 6.00 2.69
CA ILE A 53 11.61 6.75 1.42
C ILE A 53 11.84 8.24 1.68
N PHE A 54 11.17 8.83 2.66
CA PHE A 54 11.36 10.25 3.01
C PHE A 54 12.81 10.57 3.40
N LYS A 55 13.41 9.72 4.24
CA LYS A 55 14.80 9.88 4.68
C LYS A 55 15.77 9.83 3.50
N ALA A 56 15.57 8.94 2.55
CA ALA A 56 16.47 8.75 1.41
C ALA A 56 16.32 9.85 0.35
N THR A 57 15.11 10.38 0.15
CA THR A 57 14.80 11.32 -0.94
C THR A 57 14.76 12.79 -0.51
N GLY A 58 14.76 13.06 0.80
CA GLY A 58 14.56 14.41 1.33
C GLY A 58 13.11 14.91 1.25
N ASN A 59 12.17 14.05 0.79
CA ASN A 59 10.75 14.36 0.83
C ASN A 59 10.23 14.34 2.28
N GLN A 60 9.09 14.99 2.52
CA GLN A 60 8.50 15.10 3.84
C GLN A 60 6.98 14.86 3.78
N PRO A 61 6.36 14.43 4.90
CA PRO A 61 4.91 14.36 4.98
C PRO A 61 4.26 15.71 4.65
N PRO A 62 3.17 15.76 3.86
CA PRO A 62 2.48 17.02 3.57
C PRO A 62 2.07 17.80 4.83
N ALA A 63 1.79 17.09 5.92
CA ALA A 63 1.40 17.68 7.21
C ALA A 63 2.51 18.49 7.88
N THR A 64 3.77 18.41 7.45
CA THR A 64 4.85 19.29 7.94
C THR A 64 4.65 20.76 7.54
N VAL A 65 3.86 21.00 6.50
CA VAL A 65 3.37 22.33 6.12
C VAL A 65 1.88 22.38 6.44
N GLN A 66 1.48 23.13 7.45
CA GLN A 66 0.10 23.16 7.96
C GLN A 66 -0.95 23.27 6.84
N LYS A 67 -0.79 24.21 5.93
CA LYS A 67 -1.75 24.42 4.82
C LYS A 67 -1.83 23.23 3.85
N LYS A 68 -0.72 22.53 3.63
CA LYS A 68 -0.72 21.29 2.84
C LYS A 68 -1.44 20.17 3.57
N GLY A 69 -1.26 20.02 4.87
CA GLY A 69 -1.99 19.06 5.70
C GLY A 69 -3.49 19.30 5.69
N GLU A 70 -3.93 20.56 5.89
CA GLU A 70 -5.34 20.95 5.82
C GLU A 70 -5.95 20.63 4.44
N TYR A 71 -5.22 20.90 3.36
CA TYR A 71 -5.66 20.58 2.01
C TYR A 71 -5.74 19.07 1.78
N MET A 72 -4.72 18.33 2.21
CA MET A 72 -4.66 16.87 2.08
C MET A 72 -5.91 16.19 2.63
N PHE A 73 -6.38 16.59 3.81
CA PHE A 73 -7.59 16.02 4.40
C PHE A 73 -8.86 16.34 3.60
N LYS A 74 -8.95 17.53 3.05
CA LYS A 74 -10.07 17.89 2.14
C LYS A 74 -10.03 17.06 0.88
N ASP A 75 -8.85 16.85 0.32
CA ASP A 75 -8.64 16.08 -0.89
C ASP A 75 -8.96 14.59 -0.69
N ILE A 76 -8.48 14.00 0.40
CA ILE A 76 -8.79 12.61 0.77
C ILE A 76 -10.30 12.40 0.91
N ASN A 77 -11.01 13.32 1.56
CA ASN A 77 -12.46 13.25 1.67
C ASN A 77 -13.19 13.34 0.31
N ARG A 78 -12.66 14.13 -0.63
CA ARG A 78 -13.20 14.18 -2.00
C ARG A 78 -13.02 12.85 -2.71
N TRP A 79 -11.79 12.28 -2.64
CA TRP A 79 -11.49 10.99 -3.24
C TRP A 79 -12.27 9.84 -2.62
N SER A 80 -12.40 9.81 -1.28
CA SER A 80 -13.21 8.82 -0.57
C SER A 80 -14.65 8.81 -1.08
N LYS A 81 -15.26 9.99 -1.21
CA LYS A 81 -16.62 10.12 -1.75
C LYS A 81 -16.71 9.74 -3.22
N LYS A 82 -15.75 10.16 -4.04
CA LYS A 82 -15.71 9.85 -5.47
C LYS A 82 -15.57 8.37 -5.75
N LEU A 83 -14.79 7.66 -4.94
CA LEU A 83 -14.52 6.22 -5.09
C LEU A 83 -15.49 5.35 -4.28
N ASP A 84 -16.41 5.96 -3.52
CA ASP A 84 -17.32 5.28 -2.59
C ASP A 84 -16.58 4.38 -1.58
N ILE A 85 -15.49 4.90 -1.02
CA ILE A 85 -14.64 4.22 -0.04
C ILE A 85 -14.83 4.89 1.31
N PRO A 86 -15.24 4.16 2.39
CA PRO A 86 -15.39 4.75 3.70
C PRO A 86 -14.04 5.24 4.24
N PHE A 87 -14.02 6.43 4.79
CA PHE A 87 -12.82 7.03 5.36
C PHE A 87 -13.17 7.84 6.63
N LYS A 88 -12.36 7.64 7.67
CA LYS A 88 -12.38 8.43 8.88
C LYS A 88 -10.97 8.86 9.24
N MET A 89 -10.77 10.17 9.44
CA MET A 89 -9.48 10.67 9.91
C MET A 89 -9.13 10.06 11.26
N ASN A 90 -7.91 9.53 11.34
CA ASN A 90 -7.43 8.92 12.57
C ASN A 90 -6.86 10.01 13.49
N PRO A 91 -7.40 10.18 14.74
CA PRO A 91 -6.94 11.20 15.68
C PRO A 91 -5.53 10.91 16.22
N TYR A 92 -5.03 9.68 16.06
CA TYR A 92 -3.70 9.27 16.49
C TYR A 92 -2.65 9.41 15.38
N PHE A 93 -3.03 9.97 14.24
CA PHE A 93 -2.09 10.26 13.14
C PHE A 93 -1.03 11.29 13.58
N PRO A 94 0.25 11.09 13.23
CA PRO A 94 0.80 10.02 12.40
C PRO A 94 0.93 8.68 13.14
N ILE A 95 0.71 7.59 12.40
CA ILE A 95 0.98 6.24 12.87
C ILE A 95 2.42 5.85 12.52
N LEU A 96 3.19 5.38 13.51
CA LEU A 96 4.56 4.90 13.31
C LEU A 96 4.53 3.45 12.81
N THR A 97 4.57 3.26 11.51
CA THR A 97 4.18 2.03 10.84
C THR A 97 5.27 0.95 10.69
N VAL A 98 6.43 1.12 11.30
CA VAL A 98 7.51 0.10 11.19
C VAL A 98 7.02 -1.31 11.56
N PRO A 99 6.41 -1.55 12.73
CA PRO A 99 5.93 -2.89 13.07
C PRO A 99 4.78 -3.35 12.18
N HIS A 100 3.91 -2.45 11.75
CA HIS A 100 2.79 -2.74 10.84
C HIS A 100 3.28 -3.23 9.48
N MET A 101 4.28 -2.54 8.91
CA MET A 101 4.85 -2.89 7.61
C MET A 101 5.70 -4.15 7.67
N ARG A 102 6.40 -4.41 8.77
CA ARG A 102 7.04 -5.71 9.04
C ARG A 102 6.00 -6.82 9.11
N GLY A 103 4.87 -6.58 9.77
CA GLY A 103 3.73 -7.49 9.78
C GLY A 103 3.17 -7.76 8.38
N ALA A 104 3.15 -6.77 7.49
CA ALA A 104 2.75 -6.98 6.10
C ALA A 104 3.70 -7.91 5.34
N VAL A 105 5.01 -7.78 5.56
CA VAL A 105 6.01 -8.70 4.99
C VAL A 105 5.84 -10.12 5.53
N LEU A 106 5.60 -10.26 6.84
CA LEU A 106 5.26 -11.53 7.46
C LEU A 106 4.00 -12.14 6.85
N ALA A 107 2.93 -11.35 6.75
CA ALA A 107 1.66 -11.80 6.18
C ALA A 107 1.81 -12.22 4.70
N GLN A 108 2.70 -11.56 3.95
CA GLN A 108 3.03 -11.95 2.58
C GLN A 108 3.73 -13.30 2.53
N ARG A 109 4.71 -13.54 3.40
CA ARG A 109 5.40 -14.83 3.54
C ARG A 109 4.41 -15.96 3.88
N GLU A 110 3.44 -15.68 4.75
CA GLU A 110 2.42 -16.64 5.19
C GLU A 110 1.21 -16.73 4.23
N ASN A 111 1.22 -16.04 3.09
CA ASN A 111 0.14 -16.01 2.08
C ASN A 111 -1.21 -15.48 2.60
N ILE A 112 -1.19 -14.55 3.53
CA ILE A 112 -2.39 -13.90 4.10
C ILE A 112 -2.34 -12.37 4.01
N LEU A 113 -1.51 -11.83 3.12
CA LEU A 113 -1.30 -10.37 3.01
C LEU A 113 -2.59 -9.60 2.76
N GLU A 114 -3.48 -10.07 1.88
CA GLU A 114 -4.73 -9.37 1.58
C GLU A 114 -5.63 -9.27 2.82
N LYS A 115 -5.72 -10.34 3.61
CA LYS A 115 -6.48 -10.31 4.86
C LYS A 115 -5.85 -9.38 5.89
N TYR A 116 -4.52 -9.41 6.01
CA TYR A 116 -3.78 -8.50 6.89
C TYR A 116 -3.99 -7.03 6.49
N MET A 117 -3.89 -6.71 5.20
CA MET A 117 -4.13 -5.35 4.69
C MET A 117 -5.55 -4.90 4.98
N GLN A 118 -6.54 -5.75 4.76
CA GLN A 118 -7.94 -5.43 5.02
C GLN A 118 -8.17 -5.04 6.48
N VAL A 119 -7.75 -5.87 7.43
CA VAL A 119 -8.00 -5.60 8.86
C VAL A 119 -7.20 -4.41 9.36
N MET A 120 -5.98 -4.22 8.85
CA MET A 120 -5.09 -3.14 9.27
C MET A 120 -5.56 -1.78 8.74
N PHE A 121 -5.85 -1.67 7.44
CA PHE A 121 -6.38 -0.45 6.85
C PHE A 121 -7.73 -0.05 7.44
N GLU A 122 -8.63 -1.03 7.66
CA GLU A 122 -9.92 -0.79 8.30
C GLU A 122 -9.75 -0.26 9.73
N ALA A 123 -8.85 -0.85 10.52
CA ALA A 123 -8.57 -0.39 11.88
C ALA A 123 -8.06 1.06 11.91
N ILE A 124 -7.16 1.43 10.98
CA ILE A 124 -6.55 2.76 10.96
C ILE A 124 -7.51 3.80 10.36
N TRP A 125 -8.08 3.55 9.18
CA TRP A 125 -8.73 4.59 8.36
C TRP A 125 -10.26 4.51 8.31
N VAL A 126 -10.87 3.51 8.95
CA VAL A 126 -12.33 3.39 9.10
C VAL A 126 -12.72 3.45 10.57
N LYS A 127 -12.10 2.63 11.41
CA LYS A 127 -12.38 2.57 12.85
C LYS A 127 -11.59 3.60 13.66
N ALA A 128 -10.58 4.22 13.06
CA ALA A 128 -9.73 5.24 13.67
C ALA A 128 -9.12 4.80 15.01
N MET A 129 -8.64 3.56 15.07
CA MET A 129 -8.03 2.97 16.27
C MET A 129 -6.60 3.47 16.47
N ASN A 130 -6.13 3.43 17.72
CA ASN A 130 -4.76 3.80 18.06
C ASN A 130 -3.77 2.66 17.74
N LEU A 131 -3.34 2.57 16.50
CA LEU A 131 -2.39 1.55 16.06
C LEU A 131 -0.92 1.88 16.44
N ASN A 132 -0.67 3.00 17.14
CA ASN A 132 0.61 3.22 17.84
C ASN A 132 0.70 2.37 19.13
N ASP A 133 -0.41 1.88 19.63
CA ASP A 133 -0.47 0.96 20.77
C ASP A 133 -0.15 -0.46 20.31
N GLN A 134 0.89 -1.06 20.93
CA GLN A 134 1.40 -2.38 20.55
C GLN A 134 0.38 -3.50 20.79
N GLU A 135 -0.42 -3.41 21.86
CA GLU A 135 -1.45 -4.41 22.16
C GLU A 135 -2.57 -4.35 21.13
N ILE A 136 -3.03 -3.14 20.77
CA ILE A 136 -4.06 -2.95 19.74
C ILE A 136 -3.53 -3.47 18.39
N LEU A 137 -2.30 -3.13 18.03
CA LEU A 137 -1.67 -3.63 16.79
C LEU A 137 -1.67 -5.16 16.74
N THR A 138 -1.23 -5.81 17.82
CA THR A 138 -1.15 -7.27 17.91
C THR A 138 -2.54 -7.91 17.79
N ASN A 139 -3.54 -7.35 18.46
CA ASN A 139 -4.93 -7.80 18.39
C ASN A 139 -5.52 -7.67 16.98
N ILE A 140 -5.17 -6.61 16.25
CA ILE A 140 -5.60 -6.44 14.85
C ILE A 140 -4.88 -7.45 13.95
N ALA A 141 -3.57 -7.67 14.13
CA ALA A 141 -2.82 -8.67 13.38
C ALA A 141 -3.39 -10.09 13.57
N GLU A 142 -3.79 -10.45 14.81
CA GLU A 142 -4.44 -11.73 15.11
C GLU A 142 -5.71 -11.97 14.29
N LYS A 143 -6.49 -10.93 14.02
CA LYS A 143 -7.69 -11.03 13.18
C LYS A 143 -7.40 -11.42 11.73
N SER A 144 -6.16 -11.25 11.27
CA SER A 144 -5.73 -11.74 9.96
C SER A 144 -5.34 -13.21 9.94
N GLY A 145 -5.21 -13.84 11.12
CA GLY A 145 -4.81 -15.22 11.28
C GLY A 145 -3.36 -15.42 11.74
N ILE A 146 -2.66 -14.34 12.14
CA ILE A 146 -1.30 -14.45 12.70
C ILE A 146 -1.39 -14.67 14.21
N ASP A 147 -0.73 -15.71 14.70
CA ASP A 147 -0.59 -15.91 16.14
C ASP A 147 0.13 -14.73 16.81
N PRO A 148 -0.35 -14.19 17.95
CA PRO A 148 0.25 -13.04 18.61
C PRO A 148 1.72 -13.22 19.01
N ASN A 149 2.12 -14.41 19.46
CA ASN A 149 3.50 -14.69 19.82
C ASN A 149 4.38 -14.75 18.56
N GLN A 150 3.90 -15.41 17.51
CA GLN A 150 4.56 -15.43 16.20
C GLN A 150 4.73 -14.01 15.67
N PHE A 151 3.70 -13.18 15.74
CA PHE A 151 3.76 -11.78 15.29
C PHE A 151 4.87 -11.00 16.02
N ALA A 152 4.89 -11.05 17.35
CA ALA A 152 5.88 -10.33 18.16
C ALA A 152 7.32 -10.79 17.88
N GLU A 153 7.55 -12.10 17.71
CA GLU A 153 8.85 -12.67 17.41
C GLU A 153 9.31 -12.31 16.00
N GLU A 154 8.48 -12.58 14.99
CA GLU A 154 8.84 -12.50 13.58
C GLU A 154 9.05 -11.07 13.09
N ILE A 155 8.27 -10.09 13.55
CA ILE A 155 8.48 -8.67 13.18
C ILE A 155 9.82 -8.12 13.69
N SER A 156 10.46 -8.84 14.62
CA SER A 156 11.78 -8.52 15.15
C SER A 156 12.91 -9.31 14.49
N SER A 157 12.58 -10.29 13.64
CA SER A 157 13.56 -11.12 12.94
C SER A 157 14.34 -10.33 11.88
N ASP A 158 15.58 -10.73 11.64
CA ASP A 158 16.41 -10.12 10.61
C ASP A 158 15.88 -10.39 9.20
N GLU A 159 15.27 -11.55 8.97
CA GLU A 159 14.63 -11.89 7.70
C GLU A 159 13.57 -10.85 7.31
N ILE A 160 12.61 -10.60 8.21
CA ILE A 160 11.50 -9.67 7.96
C ILE A 160 12.01 -8.22 7.85
N LYS A 161 12.91 -7.81 8.74
CA LYS A 161 13.52 -6.47 8.69
C LYS A 161 14.25 -6.24 7.37
N ASN A 162 15.06 -7.20 6.95
CA ASN A 162 15.84 -7.11 5.73
C ASN A 162 14.93 -7.08 4.49
N LYS A 163 13.88 -7.92 4.46
CA LYS A 163 12.95 -7.93 3.34
C LYS A 163 12.21 -6.60 3.17
N LEU A 164 11.73 -5.99 4.26
CA LEU A 164 11.12 -4.67 4.21
C LEU A 164 12.12 -3.60 3.74
N ARG A 165 13.36 -3.66 4.19
CA ARG A 165 14.42 -2.76 3.74
C ARG A 165 14.69 -2.93 2.24
N GLU A 166 14.86 -4.15 1.77
CA GLU A 166 15.08 -4.44 0.35
C GLU A 166 13.95 -3.91 -0.53
N ASN A 167 12.69 -4.12 -0.13
CA ASN A 167 11.54 -3.59 -0.86
C ASN A 167 11.59 -2.04 -0.92
N THR A 168 11.93 -1.41 0.19
CA THR A 168 12.01 0.06 0.30
C THR A 168 13.14 0.60 -0.58
N GLU A 169 14.32 -0.02 -0.52
CA GLU A 169 15.48 0.33 -1.35
C GLU A 169 15.20 0.12 -2.84
N PHE A 170 14.51 -0.96 -3.19
CA PHE A 170 14.06 -1.19 -4.56
C PHE A 170 13.15 -0.07 -5.06
N ALA A 171 12.11 0.30 -4.29
CA ALA A 171 11.23 1.38 -4.65
C ALA A 171 11.99 2.72 -4.84
N ILE A 172 12.91 3.04 -3.93
CA ILE A 172 13.78 4.23 -4.03
C ILE A 172 14.63 4.18 -5.30
N SER A 173 15.25 3.04 -5.60
CA SER A 173 16.09 2.87 -6.80
C SER A 173 15.33 3.05 -8.10
N LYS A 174 14.02 2.79 -8.08
CA LYS A 174 13.08 2.99 -9.18
C LYS A 174 12.40 4.36 -9.19
N GLY A 175 12.85 5.28 -8.33
CA GLY A 175 12.41 6.67 -8.33
C GLY A 175 11.28 7.02 -7.37
N ALA A 176 10.83 6.11 -6.50
CA ALA A 176 9.79 6.40 -5.52
C ALA A 176 10.25 7.48 -4.52
N PHE A 177 9.39 8.45 -4.26
CA PHE A 177 9.56 9.52 -3.28
C PHE A 177 8.38 9.62 -2.31
N GLY A 178 7.41 8.74 -2.45
CA GLY A 178 6.20 8.64 -1.63
C GLY A 178 5.40 7.40 -1.97
N VAL A 179 4.24 7.25 -1.35
CA VAL A 179 3.27 6.19 -1.63
C VAL A 179 1.84 6.75 -1.66
N PRO A 180 0.88 6.13 -2.39
CA PRO A 180 1.03 4.94 -3.21
C PRO A 180 1.89 5.20 -4.44
N THR A 181 2.69 4.22 -4.82
CA THR A 181 3.47 4.22 -6.07
C THR A 181 3.21 2.92 -6.81
N TYR A 182 3.04 3.01 -8.12
CA TYR A 182 2.85 1.86 -9.00
C TYR A 182 3.97 1.80 -10.02
N TYR A 183 4.34 0.59 -10.41
CA TYR A 183 5.25 0.33 -11.51
C TYR A 183 4.58 -0.58 -12.53
N LEU A 184 4.60 -0.17 -13.79
CA LEU A 184 4.26 -1.01 -14.94
C LEU A 184 5.49 -1.02 -15.83
N ASP A 185 6.16 -2.15 -15.95
CA ASP A 185 7.46 -2.27 -16.57
C ASP A 185 8.46 -1.27 -15.93
N ASP A 186 9.05 -0.36 -16.71
CA ASP A 186 9.95 0.68 -16.23
C ASP A 186 9.26 2.03 -15.93
N GLU A 187 7.94 2.11 -16.14
CA GLU A 187 7.17 3.33 -15.90
C GLU A 187 6.65 3.39 -14.46
N MET A 188 6.82 4.57 -13.86
CA MET A 188 6.36 4.87 -12.51
C MET A 188 5.13 5.77 -12.53
N PHE A 189 4.13 5.41 -11.72
CA PHE A 189 2.94 6.21 -11.49
C PHE A 189 2.82 6.48 -9.99
N TRP A 190 2.73 7.73 -9.61
CA TRP A 190 2.61 8.11 -8.21
C TRP A 190 1.27 8.77 -7.90
N GLY A 191 0.66 8.37 -6.79
CA GLY A 191 -0.61 8.91 -6.30
C GLY A 191 -1.84 8.27 -6.96
N ILE A 192 -2.99 8.44 -6.31
CA ILE A 192 -4.26 7.85 -6.78
C ILE A 192 -4.77 8.49 -8.07
N ASP A 193 -4.42 9.73 -8.33
CA ASP A 193 -4.81 10.49 -9.53
C ASP A 193 -4.05 10.05 -10.78
N SER A 194 -2.89 9.39 -10.62
CA SER A 194 -2.11 8.85 -11.74
C SER A 194 -2.66 7.53 -12.28
N VAL A 195 -3.54 6.84 -11.55
CA VAL A 195 -4.10 5.53 -11.94
C VAL A 195 -4.77 5.58 -13.32
N LYS A 196 -5.41 6.68 -13.68
CA LYS A 196 -6.00 6.87 -15.02
C LYS A 196 -4.99 6.65 -16.16
N PHE A 197 -3.76 7.13 -16.00
CA PHE A 197 -2.69 6.95 -17.00
C PHE A 197 -2.17 5.51 -17.01
N LEU A 198 -2.04 4.89 -15.82
CA LEU A 198 -1.71 3.47 -15.69
C LEU A 198 -2.74 2.58 -16.41
N LEU A 199 -4.05 2.86 -16.23
CA LEU A 199 -5.12 2.14 -16.90
C LEU A 199 -5.07 2.30 -18.43
N ASP A 200 -4.70 3.48 -18.92
CA ASP A 200 -4.52 3.71 -20.35
C ASP A 200 -3.33 2.91 -20.91
N ASP A 201 -2.24 2.79 -20.16
CA ASP A 201 -1.06 2.03 -20.58
C ASP A 201 -1.28 0.50 -20.52
N LEU A 202 -2.14 0.03 -19.62
CA LEU A 202 -2.54 -1.38 -19.61
C LEU A 202 -3.30 -1.82 -20.86
N LYS A 203 -3.98 -0.89 -21.55
CA LYS A 203 -4.77 -1.16 -22.75
C LYS A 203 -3.94 -1.17 -24.04
N LYS A 204 -2.68 -0.72 -24.00
CA LYS A 204 -1.76 -0.73 -25.13
C LYS A 204 -1.12 -2.12 -25.32
#